data_c9d3231ad80e3718c949889aac7a966e
#
_entry.id   c9d3231ad80e3718c949889aac7a966e
#
_cell.length_a   1.000
_cell.length_b   1.000
_cell.length_c   1.000
_cell.angle_alpha   90.00
_cell.angle_beta   90.00
_cell.angle_gamma   90.00
#
_symmetry.space_group_name_H-M   'P 1'
#
loop_
_entity.id
_entity.type
_entity.pdbx_description
1 polymer ?
#
loop_
_entity_poly.entity_id
_entity_poly.type
_entity_poly.pdbx_seq_one_letter_code
_entity_poly.pdbx_strand_id
1 'polypeptide(L)'
;MIYKKLKKEFKNTSDLKYKKINKVNLVYLESLCSSNKINDYILKNLTMNKKHIMLRDNISGPSVVYLEDYKSISFYLLNGFALIYDDKDMLVCEVKGDLYRSVNIPTSESSVNGPKDSFNESILMNLGLIKRRVKATNLVNEDFILGKRTKNKVS
;
A
#
# COMPACT_ATOMS: atom_id res chain seq x y z
N MET A 1 -15.65 -12.07 5.06
CA MET A 1 -14.97 -10.82 5.46
C MET A 1 -13.67 -10.72 4.66
N ILE A 2 -13.59 -9.77 3.72
CA ILE A 2 -12.53 -9.62 2.69
C ILE A 2 -11.14 -9.52 3.31
N TYR A 3 -10.95 -8.66 4.33
CA TYR A 3 -9.64 -8.48 4.96
C TYR A 3 -9.02 -9.78 5.51
N LYS A 4 -9.83 -10.66 6.12
CA LYS A 4 -9.31 -11.95 6.63
C LYS A 4 -8.78 -12.85 5.51
N LYS A 5 -9.42 -12.83 4.32
CA LYS A 5 -8.94 -13.56 3.15
C LYS A 5 -7.63 -12.97 2.63
N LEU A 6 -7.56 -11.63 2.48
CA LEU A 6 -6.34 -10.93 2.07
C LEU A 6 -5.19 -11.18 3.06
N LYS A 7 -5.45 -11.13 4.36
CA LYS A 7 -4.43 -11.41 5.37
C LYS A 7 -3.82 -12.80 5.23
N LYS A 8 -4.64 -13.82 4.91
CA LYS A 8 -4.14 -15.18 4.62
C LYS A 8 -3.37 -15.25 3.31
N GLU A 9 -3.88 -14.63 2.26
CA GLU A 9 -3.26 -14.61 0.93
C GLU A 9 -1.88 -13.94 0.95
N PHE A 10 -1.75 -12.83 1.67
CA PHE A 10 -0.49 -12.14 1.92
C PHE A 10 0.31 -12.71 3.10
N LYS A 11 0.00 -13.94 3.56
CA LYS A 11 0.71 -14.67 4.62
C LYS A 11 0.99 -13.85 5.88
N ASN A 12 0.05 -13.02 6.30
CA ASN A 12 0.15 -12.13 7.47
C ASN A 12 1.32 -11.15 7.44
N THR A 13 1.79 -10.73 6.27
CA THR A 13 2.85 -9.72 6.16
C THR A 13 2.52 -8.46 6.98
N SER A 14 3.52 -7.87 7.65
CA SER A 14 3.36 -6.64 8.45
C SER A 14 3.02 -5.41 7.61
N ASP A 15 3.30 -5.47 6.30
CA ASP A 15 3.08 -4.40 5.34
C ASP A 15 1.60 -4.21 4.94
N LEU A 16 0.77 -5.25 5.09
CA LEU A 16 -0.66 -5.15 4.80
C LEU A 16 -1.39 -4.41 5.91
N LYS A 17 -1.77 -3.16 5.63
CA LYS A 17 -2.48 -2.29 6.59
C LYS A 17 -3.98 -2.35 6.38
N TYR A 18 -4.69 -2.28 7.50
CA TYR A 18 -6.15 -2.22 7.56
C TYR A 18 -6.59 -1.06 8.44
N LYS A 19 -7.55 -0.29 7.97
CA LYS A 19 -8.18 0.78 8.73
C LYS A 19 -9.68 0.77 8.49
N LYS A 20 -10.46 0.89 9.55
CA LYS A 20 -11.92 1.05 9.47
C LYS A 20 -12.28 2.50 9.77
N ILE A 21 -13.06 3.12 8.90
CA ILE A 21 -13.52 4.50 9.00
C ILE A 21 -15.03 4.48 8.85
N ASN A 22 -15.76 4.70 9.94
CA ASN A 22 -17.20 4.53 9.99
C ASN A 22 -17.62 3.11 9.53
N LYS A 23 -18.34 2.99 8.42
CA LYS A 23 -18.75 1.72 7.81
C LYS A 23 -17.83 1.26 6.69
N VAL A 24 -16.84 2.07 6.31
CA VAL A 24 -15.93 1.80 5.21
C VAL A 24 -14.65 1.15 5.72
N ASN A 25 -14.20 0.13 5.00
CA ASN A 25 -12.95 -0.58 5.26
C ASN A 25 -11.91 -0.17 4.22
N LEU A 26 -10.72 0.14 4.65
CA LEU A 26 -9.57 0.51 3.84
C LEU A 26 -8.45 -0.51 4.04
N VAL A 27 -7.92 -1.05 2.94
CA VAL A 27 -6.78 -2.00 2.93
C VAL A 27 -5.75 -1.57 1.91
N TYR A 28 -4.47 -1.56 2.27
CA TYR A 28 -3.38 -1.19 1.36
C TYR A 28 -2.05 -1.79 1.81
N LEU A 29 -1.08 -1.83 0.90
CA LEU A 29 0.31 -2.16 1.20
C LEU A 29 1.09 -0.87 1.49
N GLU A 30 1.58 -0.73 2.72
CA GLU A 30 2.22 0.51 3.19
C GLU A 30 3.46 0.89 2.38
N SER A 31 4.26 -0.10 2.02
CA SER A 31 5.50 0.10 1.25
C SER A 31 5.26 0.56 -0.21
N LEU A 32 4.08 0.33 -0.77
CA LEU A 32 3.75 0.68 -2.15
C LEU A 32 2.90 1.95 -2.27
N CYS A 33 2.34 2.43 -1.17
CA CYS A 33 1.35 3.51 -1.15
C CYS A 33 1.91 4.79 -0.50
N SER A 34 1.44 5.95 -0.97
CA SER A 34 1.73 7.25 -0.36
C SER A 34 0.70 7.57 0.71
N SER A 35 1.16 7.81 1.95
CA SER A 35 0.29 8.24 3.05
C SER A 35 -0.42 9.56 2.75
N ASN A 36 0.24 10.49 2.05
CA ASN A 36 -0.36 11.77 1.66
C ASN A 36 -1.52 11.55 0.67
N LYS A 37 -1.32 10.72 -0.37
CA LYS A 37 -2.37 10.39 -1.35
C LYS A 37 -3.54 9.66 -0.70
N ILE A 38 -3.29 8.74 0.23
CA ILE A 38 -4.34 8.07 1.02
C ILE A 38 -5.14 9.10 1.81
N ASN A 39 -4.46 10.03 2.48
CA ASN A 39 -5.11 11.07 3.25
C ASN A 39 -5.98 11.99 2.37
N ASP A 40 -5.41 12.49 1.27
CA ASP A 40 -6.06 13.49 0.42
C ASP A 40 -7.20 12.91 -0.42
N TYR A 41 -7.04 11.71 -0.99
CA TYR A 41 -8.02 11.12 -1.88
C TYR A 41 -9.10 10.30 -1.18
N ILE A 42 -8.77 9.75 0.01
CA ILE A 42 -9.65 8.80 0.69
C ILE A 42 -10.09 9.32 2.06
N LEU A 43 -9.13 9.55 2.98
CA LEU A 43 -9.48 9.80 4.38
C LEU A 43 -10.22 11.10 4.59
N LYS A 44 -9.78 12.21 3.99
CA LYS A 44 -10.44 13.51 4.11
C LYS A 44 -11.90 13.43 3.67
N ASN A 45 -12.14 12.82 2.53
CA ASN A 45 -13.49 12.73 1.97
C ASN A 45 -14.42 11.85 2.82
N LEU A 46 -13.91 10.69 3.30
CA LEU A 46 -14.69 9.80 4.17
C LEU A 46 -14.97 10.38 5.55
N THR A 47 -14.13 11.30 6.04
CA THR A 47 -14.32 11.93 7.36
C THR A 47 -15.18 13.19 7.29
N MET A 48 -15.09 13.96 6.20
CA MET A 48 -15.86 15.21 6.02
C MET A 48 -17.32 14.95 5.64
N ASN A 49 -17.59 13.93 4.83
CA ASN A 49 -18.92 13.61 4.37
C ASN A 49 -19.68 12.75 5.37
N LYS A 50 -20.42 13.41 6.30
CA LYS A 50 -21.30 12.75 7.27
C LYS A 50 -22.62 12.22 6.69
N LYS A 51 -22.99 12.60 5.46
CA LYS A 51 -24.19 12.11 4.77
C LYS A 51 -23.90 10.79 4.07
N HIS A 52 -24.90 9.92 3.97
CA HIS A 52 -24.90 8.65 3.21
C HIS A 52 -24.78 8.90 1.69
N ILE A 53 -23.60 9.36 1.28
CA ILE A 53 -23.22 9.46 -0.13
C ILE A 53 -22.62 8.10 -0.49
N MET A 54 -22.90 7.59 -1.68
CA MET A 54 -22.33 6.34 -2.17
C MET A 54 -20.80 6.38 -2.05
N LEU A 55 -20.18 5.25 -1.76
CA LEU A 55 -18.73 5.16 -1.66
C LEU A 55 -18.02 5.73 -2.90
N ARG A 56 -18.65 5.54 -4.04
CA ARG A 56 -18.28 6.06 -5.36
C ARG A 56 -18.01 7.57 -5.37
N ASP A 57 -18.88 8.35 -4.76
CA ASP A 57 -18.85 9.82 -4.87
C ASP A 57 -17.90 10.46 -3.85
N ASN A 58 -17.37 9.64 -2.92
CA ASN A 58 -16.49 10.09 -1.85
C ASN A 58 -15.00 9.87 -2.12
N ILE A 59 -14.64 9.17 -3.20
CA ILE A 59 -13.25 8.86 -3.51
C ILE A 59 -12.82 9.63 -4.75
N SER A 60 -11.83 10.51 -4.59
CA SER A 60 -11.32 11.39 -5.64
C SER A 60 -9.84 11.12 -5.91
N GLY A 61 -9.54 10.01 -6.56
CA GLY A 61 -8.17 9.66 -6.95
C GLY A 61 -7.94 9.77 -8.46
N PRO A 62 -6.69 9.72 -8.92
CA PRO A 62 -6.36 9.80 -10.36
C PRO A 62 -6.90 8.60 -11.14
N SER A 63 -7.02 7.45 -10.49
CA SER A 63 -7.60 6.23 -11.06
C SER A 63 -8.41 5.52 -9.99
N VAL A 64 -9.71 5.38 -10.22
CA VAL A 64 -10.64 4.66 -9.34
C VAL A 64 -11.33 3.57 -10.17
N VAL A 65 -11.21 2.32 -9.75
CA VAL A 65 -11.76 1.16 -10.44
C VAL A 65 -12.73 0.43 -9.53
N TYR A 66 -13.92 0.10 -10.04
CA TYR A 66 -14.92 -0.71 -9.34
C TYR A 66 -14.60 -2.17 -9.52
N LEU A 67 -14.72 -2.93 -8.45
CA LEU A 67 -14.49 -4.37 -8.47
C LEU A 67 -15.80 -5.10 -8.22
N GLU A 68 -16.13 -6.02 -9.12
CA GLU A 68 -17.28 -6.91 -8.97
C GLU A 68 -16.90 -8.19 -8.23
N ASP A 69 -15.62 -8.58 -8.28
CA ASP A 69 -15.13 -9.79 -7.65
C ASP A 69 -13.85 -9.58 -6.80
N TYR A 70 -13.54 -10.61 -6.02
CA TYR A 70 -12.36 -10.64 -5.17
C TYR A 70 -11.04 -10.91 -5.93
N LYS A 71 -11.09 -11.52 -7.12
CA LYS A 71 -9.91 -12.10 -7.78
C LYS A 71 -8.86 -11.09 -8.18
N SER A 72 -9.29 -9.88 -8.54
CA SER A 72 -8.39 -8.80 -9.00
C SER A 72 -7.80 -7.96 -7.87
N ILE A 73 -8.27 -8.11 -6.61
CA ILE A 73 -7.83 -7.26 -5.50
C ILE A 73 -6.32 -7.32 -5.29
N SER A 74 -5.75 -8.52 -5.22
CA SER A 74 -4.31 -8.71 -4.95
C SER A 74 -3.45 -8.08 -6.04
N PHE A 75 -3.88 -8.17 -7.31
CA PHE A 75 -3.23 -7.48 -8.42
C PHE A 75 -3.18 -5.95 -8.18
N TYR A 76 -4.29 -5.33 -7.82
CA TYR A 76 -4.33 -3.89 -7.56
C TYR A 76 -3.49 -3.49 -6.36
N LEU A 77 -3.57 -4.23 -5.25
CA LEU A 77 -2.75 -3.96 -4.06
C LEU A 77 -1.26 -4.00 -4.37
N LEU A 78 -0.79 -5.01 -5.13
CA LEU A 78 0.60 -5.15 -5.55
C LEU A 78 1.05 -4.08 -6.58
N ASN A 79 0.10 -3.34 -7.15
CA ASN A 79 0.37 -2.22 -8.05
C ASN A 79 0.19 -0.84 -7.38
N GLY A 80 0.10 -0.76 -6.05
CA GLY A 80 0.05 0.50 -5.30
C GLY A 80 -1.32 1.16 -5.27
N PHE A 81 -2.39 0.36 -5.37
CA PHE A 81 -3.76 0.80 -5.13
C PHE A 81 -4.16 0.50 -3.69
N ALA A 82 -5.07 1.29 -3.15
CA ALA A 82 -5.77 1.00 -1.91
C ALA A 82 -7.16 0.43 -2.23
N LEU A 83 -7.53 -0.65 -1.54
CA LEU A 83 -8.88 -1.22 -1.58
C LEU A 83 -9.77 -0.49 -0.57
N ILE A 84 -10.92 -0.03 -1.03
CA ILE A 84 -11.95 0.60 -0.22
C ILE A 84 -13.24 -0.17 -0.43
N TYR A 85 -13.89 -0.60 0.66
CA TYR A 85 -15.13 -1.36 0.55
C TYR A 85 -16.02 -1.17 1.76
N ASP A 86 -17.32 -1.27 1.54
CA ASP A 86 -18.36 -1.34 2.56
C ASP A 86 -19.26 -2.58 2.34
N ASP A 87 -20.50 -2.55 2.83
CA ASP A 87 -21.44 -3.67 2.67
C ASP A 87 -22.07 -3.73 1.25
N LYS A 88 -21.90 -2.69 0.43
CA LYS A 88 -22.56 -2.56 -0.88
C LYS A 88 -21.56 -2.48 -2.03
N ASP A 89 -20.51 -1.69 -1.85
CA ASP A 89 -19.57 -1.33 -2.90
C ASP A 89 -18.14 -1.77 -2.59
N MET A 90 -17.39 -2.09 -3.62
CA MET A 90 -15.97 -2.40 -3.54
C MET A 90 -15.23 -1.69 -4.69
N LEU A 91 -14.23 -0.91 -4.36
CA LEU A 91 -13.43 -0.18 -5.32
C LEU A 91 -11.96 -0.10 -4.92
N VAL A 92 -11.10 0.15 -5.88
CA VAL A 92 -9.68 0.43 -5.66
C VAL A 92 -9.34 1.82 -6.18
N CYS A 93 -8.49 2.53 -5.45
CA CYS A 93 -8.01 3.86 -5.79
C CYS A 93 -6.50 3.86 -5.90
N GLU A 94 -5.95 4.46 -6.95
CA GLU A 94 -4.52 4.58 -7.13
C GLU A 94 -3.93 5.58 -6.12
N VAL A 95 -3.02 5.07 -5.28
CA VAL A 95 -2.32 5.85 -4.24
C VAL A 95 -0.82 5.53 -4.22
N LYS A 96 -0.27 5.18 -5.38
CA LYS A 96 1.16 4.83 -5.53
C LYS A 96 2.08 5.81 -4.84
N GLY A 97 3.04 5.27 -4.08
CA GLY A 97 4.17 6.03 -3.54
C GLY A 97 5.17 6.42 -4.64
N ASP A 98 5.73 7.62 -4.52
CA ASP A 98 6.75 8.13 -5.44
C ASP A 98 8.14 7.59 -5.04
N LEU A 99 8.34 6.27 -5.19
CA LEU A 99 9.59 5.60 -4.79
C LEU A 99 10.82 6.07 -5.60
N TYR A 100 10.63 6.63 -6.79
CA TYR A 100 11.75 7.06 -7.65
C TYR A 100 12.41 8.38 -7.25
N ARG A 101 11.72 9.27 -6.53
CA ARG A 101 12.28 10.60 -6.17
C ARG A 101 13.33 10.54 -5.06
N SER A 102 13.42 9.44 -4.33
CA SER A 102 14.31 9.28 -3.19
C SER A 102 15.44 8.28 -3.42
N VAL A 103 15.52 7.70 -4.62
CA VAL A 103 16.59 6.77 -4.97
C VAL A 103 17.70 7.57 -5.63
N ASN A 104 18.77 7.82 -4.88
CA ASN A 104 19.99 8.41 -5.42
C ASN A 104 20.66 7.39 -6.35
N ILE A 105 21.20 7.87 -7.46
CA ILE A 105 22.07 7.07 -8.32
C ILE A 105 23.32 6.74 -7.50
N PRO A 106 23.71 5.47 -7.36
CA PRO A 106 24.93 5.12 -6.65
C PRO A 106 26.13 5.80 -7.35
N THR A 107 26.86 6.62 -6.59
CA THR A 107 28.01 7.38 -7.10
C THR A 107 29.27 6.53 -7.21
N SER A 108 29.29 5.35 -6.59
CA SER A 108 30.47 4.49 -6.49
C SER A 108 30.58 3.41 -7.56
N GLU A 109 29.45 2.96 -8.14
CA GLU A 109 29.47 1.95 -9.20
C GLU A 109 28.33 2.20 -10.20
N SER A 110 28.67 2.48 -11.45
CA SER A 110 27.69 2.54 -12.53
C SER A 110 27.45 1.14 -13.08
N SER A 111 26.27 0.56 -12.82
CA SER A 111 25.87 -0.65 -13.53
C SER A 111 25.65 -0.31 -15.00
N VAL A 112 26.41 -0.95 -15.88
CA VAL A 112 26.37 -0.74 -17.33
C VAL A 112 25.06 -1.29 -17.93
N ASN A 113 24.49 -2.34 -17.32
CA ASN A 113 23.22 -2.95 -17.71
C ASN A 113 22.40 -3.29 -16.47
N GLY A 114 21.31 -2.59 -16.25
CA GLY A 114 20.35 -2.91 -15.17
C GLY A 114 19.66 -1.70 -14.58
N PRO A 115 18.64 -1.94 -13.73
CA PRO A 115 17.96 -0.86 -13.06
C PRO A 115 18.90 -0.15 -12.09
N LYS A 116 18.93 1.18 -12.17
CA LYS A 116 19.78 2.05 -11.33
C LYS A 116 19.17 2.36 -9.95
N ASP A 117 18.32 1.47 -9.41
CA ASP A 117 17.74 1.65 -8.10
C ASP A 117 18.67 1.07 -7.03
N SER A 118 19.08 1.87 -6.07
CA SER A 118 19.84 1.44 -4.90
C SER A 118 18.98 1.48 -3.64
N PHE A 119 19.28 0.63 -2.67
CA PHE A 119 18.69 0.74 -1.35
C PHE A 119 19.18 2.01 -0.67
N ASN A 120 18.29 2.59 0.12
CA ASN A 120 18.57 3.76 0.94
C ASN A 120 18.32 3.44 2.45
N GLU A 121 18.42 4.44 3.30
CA GLU A 121 18.25 4.29 4.75
C GLU A 121 16.81 3.96 5.18
N SER A 122 15.83 4.11 4.27
CA SER A 122 14.43 3.84 4.58
C SER A 122 14.05 2.40 4.27
N ILE A 123 13.83 1.61 5.33
CA ILE A 123 13.34 0.22 5.24
C ILE A 123 12.06 0.14 4.39
N LEU A 124 11.12 1.06 4.61
CA LEU A 124 9.84 1.06 3.90
C LEU A 124 10.02 1.28 2.39
N MET A 125 10.94 2.17 1.99
CA MET A 125 11.26 2.41 0.57
C MET A 125 11.94 1.20 -0.06
N ASN A 126 12.90 0.61 0.63
CA ASN A 126 13.60 -0.60 0.16
C ASN A 126 12.64 -1.76 -0.03
N LEU A 127 11.72 -1.97 0.91
CA LEU A 127 10.65 -2.96 0.79
C LEU A 127 9.74 -2.67 -0.40
N GLY A 128 9.39 -1.41 -0.63
CA GLY A 128 8.61 -0.97 -1.78
C GLY A 128 9.32 -1.25 -3.11
N LEU A 129 10.64 -1.03 -3.20
CA LEU A 129 11.45 -1.37 -4.39
C LEU A 129 11.45 -2.87 -4.66
N ILE A 130 11.63 -3.70 -3.63
CA ILE A 130 11.57 -5.17 -3.76
C ILE A 130 10.19 -5.60 -4.26
N LYS A 131 9.11 -5.15 -3.60
CA LYS A 131 7.73 -5.53 -3.95
C LYS A 131 7.29 -5.04 -5.33
N ARG A 132 7.81 -3.91 -5.77
CA ARG A 132 7.55 -3.40 -7.12
C ARG A 132 8.11 -4.31 -8.21
N ARG A 133 9.22 -4.98 -7.95
CA ARG A 133 9.87 -5.95 -8.85
C ARG A 133 9.29 -7.35 -8.70
N VAL A 134 9.13 -7.78 -7.44
CA VAL A 134 8.58 -9.10 -7.10
C VAL A 134 7.11 -8.91 -6.70
N LYS A 135 6.22 -8.91 -7.69
CA LYS A 135 4.77 -8.75 -7.50
C LYS A 135 4.13 -10.07 -7.05
N ALA A 136 4.50 -10.54 -5.87
CA ALA A 136 4.03 -11.80 -5.33
C ALA A 136 3.40 -11.64 -3.95
N THR A 137 2.25 -12.27 -3.73
CA THR A 137 1.53 -12.26 -2.45
C THR A 137 2.24 -13.06 -1.36
N ASN A 138 3.12 -13.98 -1.77
CA ASN A 138 3.92 -14.82 -0.88
C ASN A 138 5.23 -14.18 -0.42
N LEU A 139 5.55 -12.97 -0.87
CA LEU A 139 6.68 -12.19 -0.34
C LEU A 139 6.27 -11.58 1.00
N VAL A 140 6.72 -12.22 2.07
CA VAL A 140 6.43 -11.81 3.45
C VAL A 140 7.56 -10.94 3.96
N ASN A 141 7.23 -9.84 4.64
CA ASN A 141 8.18 -9.17 5.51
C ASN A 141 7.71 -9.28 6.96
N GLU A 142 8.66 -9.50 7.84
CA GLU A 142 8.46 -9.55 9.27
C GLU A 142 9.27 -8.44 9.93
N ASP A 143 8.64 -7.69 10.83
CA ASP A 143 9.28 -6.60 11.54
C ASP A 143 9.79 -7.09 12.90
N PHE A 144 11.06 -6.85 13.19
CA PHE A 144 11.68 -7.15 14.47
C PHE A 144 12.15 -5.87 15.14
N ILE A 145 12.16 -5.86 16.47
CA ILE A 145 12.73 -4.78 17.27
C ILE A 145 13.99 -5.33 17.93
N LEU A 146 15.14 -4.81 17.56
CA LEU A 146 16.44 -5.21 18.09
C LEU A 146 17.04 -4.15 19.00
N GLY A 147 17.78 -4.62 20.03
CA GLY A 147 18.48 -3.78 20.99
C GLY A 147 17.64 -3.40 22.22
N LYS A 148 18.18 -3.64 23.40
CA LYS A 148 17.54 -3.32 24.68
C LYS A 148 17.36 -1.80 24.90
N ARG A 149 18.32 -0.98 24.46
CA ARG A 149 18.31 0.47 24.62
C ARG A 149 17.84 1.20 23.37
N THR A 150 18.32 0.84 22.20
CA THR A 150 18.08 1.53 20.93
C THR A 150 16.73 1.17 20.30
N LYS A 151 16.21 -0.05 20.56
CA LYS A 151 14.92 -0.53 20.01
C LYS A 151 14.77 -0.27 18.50
N ASN A 152 15.83 -0.59 17.73
CA ASN A 152 15.82 -0.37 16.30
C ASN A 152 14.86 -1.36 15.60
N LYS A 153 14.05 -0.85 14.68
CA LYS A 153 13.20 -1.66 13.82
C LYS A 153 14.04 -2.24 12.67
N VAL A 154 13.92 -3.53 12.43
CA VAL A 154 14.55 -4.27 11.33
C VAL A 154 13.47 -5.09 10.64
N SER A 155 13.54 -5.19 9.30
CA SER A 155 12.64 -6.01 8.45
C SER A 155 13.43 -6.88 7.52
#